data_39e804f3f9cd31b57f5f827009eb9334
#
_entry.id   39e804f3f9cd31b57f5f827009eb9334
#
_cell.length_a   1.000
_cell.length_b   1.000
_cell.length_c   1.000
_cell.angle_alpha   90.00
_cell.angle_beta   90.00
_cell.angle_gamma   90.00
#
_symmetry.space_group_name_H-M   'P 1'
#
loop_
_entity.id
_entity.type
_entity.pdbx_description
1 polymer ?
#
loop_
_entity_poly.entity_id
_entity_poly.type
_entity_poly.pdbx_seq_one_letter_code
_entity_poly.pdbx_strand_id
1 'polypeptide(L)'
;RTIYWQNFLLTASVVMLTLALLGSAFFALTYSYAIDERSEQMQSKATVVSHMVSSYMENGSLTGLRELADFASNVTDAEFLICNSDGNLLLTTDTTLVNRVLTVPQDVAEGAMSDDTYAVRTTLGDIYEDTHFVVGVPIVSEGATVGFVLAVTGARALTTMWRTFIGLFFMTAVTVLLLSFVVSAWVSMRQSRPIHEMAEATRRFAEGNFDVRMHNYEGVTE
;
A
#
# COMPACT_ATOMS: atom_id res chain seq x y z
N ARG A 1 -34.76 -27.61 3.50
CA ARG A 1 -33.68 -26.77 2.90
C ARG A 1 -33.19 -27.55 1.71
N THR A 2 -33.41 -27.06 0.52
CA THR A 2 -33.09 -27.71 -0.75
C THR A 2 -31.58 -27.85 -0.88
N ILE A 3 -31.09 -28.99 -1.38
CA ILE A 3 -29.69 -29.32 -1.72
C ILE A 3 -29.03 -28.16 -2.50
N TYR A 4 -29.81 -27.47 -3.32
CA TYR A 4 -29.46 -26.24 -4.05
C TYR A 4 -28.89 -25.15 -3.14
N TRP A 5 -29.57 -24.83 -2.02
CA TRP A 5 -29.13 -23.79 -1.08
C TRP A 5 -27.84 -24.16 -0.36
N GLN A 6 -27.63 -25.44 -0.07
CA GLN A 6 -26.39 -25.91 0.58
C GLN A 6 -25.19 -25.80 -0.35
N ASN A 7 -25.31 -26.26 -1.61
CA ASN A 7 -24.23 -26.14 -2.60
C ASN A 7 -23.92 -24.68 -2.94
N PHE A 8 -24.95 -23.86 -3.08
CA PHE A 8 -24.79 -22.43 -3.32
C PHE A 8 -24.05 -21.75 -2.17
N LEU A 9 -24.44 -21.99 -0.93
CA LEU A 9 -23.83 -21.41 0.27
C LEU A 9 -22.38 -21.87 0.43
N LEU A 10 -22.10 -23.12 0.13
CA LEU A 10 -20.76 -23.69 0.17
C LEU A 10 -19.85 -23.04 -0.88
N THR A 11 -20.30 -22.93 -2.13
CA THR A 11 -19.54 -22.28 -3.20
C THR A 11 -19.31 -20.80 -2.89
N ALA A 12 -20.32 -20.08 -2.43
CA ALA A 12 -20.20 -18.67 -2.04
C ALA A 12 -19.21 -18.47 -0.87
N SER A 13 -19.24 -19.39 0.12
CA SER A 13 -18.30 -19.35 1.24
C SER A 13 -16.85 -19.59 0.82
N VAL A 14 -16.63 -20.55 -0.09
CA VAL A 14 -15.28 -20.81 -0.63
C VAL A 14 -14.77 -19.62 -1.42
N VAL A 15 -15.60 -19.01 -2.28
CA VAL A 15 -15.22 -17.81 -3.04
C VAL A 15 -14.92 -16.64 -2.10
N MET A 16 -15.73 -16.41 -1.07
CA MET A 16 -15.48 -15.36 -0.07
C MET A 16 -14.18 -15.60 0.69
N LEU A 17 -13.92 -16.84 1.10
CA LEU A 17 -12.70 -17.19 1.82
C LEU A 17 -11.45 -16.97 0.94
N THR A 18 -11.49 -17.42 -0.31
CA THR A 18 -10.37 -17.22 -1.25
C THR A 18 -10.12 -15.76 -1.55
N LEU A 19 -11.16 -14.94 -1.72
CA LEU A 19 -11.02 -13.49 -1.90
C LEU A 19 -10.45 -12.81 -0.66
N ALA A 20 -10.86 -13.22 0.54
CA ALA A 20 -10.33 -12.67 1.79
C ALA A 20 -8.84 -13.03 1.98
N LEU A 21 -8.45 -14.27 1.70
CA LEU A 21 -7.05 -14.71 1.79
C LEU A 21 -6.18 -14.02 0.73
N LEU A 22 -6.65 -13.95 -0.51
CA LEU A 22 -5.93 -13.28 -1.59
C LEU A 22 -5.78 -11.79 -1.30
N GLY A 23 -6.85 -11.14 -0.82
CA GLY A 23 -6.84 -9.74 -0.45
C GLY A 23 -5.91 -9.43 0.71
N SER A 24 -5.89 -10.26 1.74
CA SER A 24 -4.96 -10.08 2.87
C SER A 24 -3.50 -10.26 2.46
N ALA A 25 -3.20 -11.26 1.63
CA ALA A 25 -1.86 -11.49 1.11
C ALA A 25 -1.41 -10.35 0.19
N PHE A 26 -2.28 -9.90 -0.72
CA PHE A 26 -2.00 -8.75 -1.59
C PHE A 26 -1.74 -7.49 -0.78
N PHE A 27 -2.57 -7.23 0.24
CA PHE A 27 -2.40 -6.07 1.11
C PHE A 27 -1.07 -6.10 1.87
N ALA A 28 -0.72 -7.24 2.46
CA ALA A 28 0.53 -7.40 3.20
C ALA A 28 1.77 -7.18 2.30
N LEU A 29 1.79 -7.80 1.11
CA LEU A 29 2.88 -7.67 0.15
C LEU A 29 3.00 -6.24 -0.40
N THR A 30 1.88 -5.62 -0.77
CA THR A 30 1.88 -4.25 -1.30
C THR A 30 2.29 -3.25 -0.23
N TYR A 31 1.91 -3.47 1.03
CA TYR A 31 2.30 -2.61 2.14
C TYR A 31 3.81 -2.64 2.37
N SER A 32 4.40 -3.82 2.45
CA SER A 32 5.85 -3.98 2.61
C SER A 32 6.62 -3.34 1.45
N TYR A 33 6.24 -3.69 0.22
CA TYR A 33 6.88 -3.15 -0.99
C TYR A 33 6.79 -1.62 -1.10
N ALA A 34 5.62 -1.03 -0.79
CA ALA A 34 5.45 0.42 -0.88
C ALA A 34 6.29 1.20 0.14
N ILE A 35 6.55 0.63 1.33
CA ILE A 35 7.40 1.26 2.33
C ILE A 35 8.87 1.18 1.91
N ASP A 36 9.33 0.02 1.47
CA ASP A 36 10.72 -0.19 1.06
C ASP A 36 11.07 0.68 -0.15
N GLU A 37 10.24 0.67 -1.18
CA GLU A 37 10.39 1.51 -2.38
C GLU A 37 10.42 3.00 -2.05
N ARG A 38 9.54 3.45 -1.13
CA ARG A 38 9.50 4.86 -0.73
C ARG A 38 10.75 5.25 0.05
N SER A 39 11.24 4.36 0.90
CA SER A 39 12.47 4.56 1.66
C SER A 39 13.67 4.75 0.73
N GLU A 40 13.87 3.86 -0.25
CA GLU A 40 14.95 3.96 -1.23
C GLU A 40 14.87 5.24 -2.07
N GLN A 41 13.68 5.59 -2.55
CA GLN A 41 13.50 6.82 -3.31
C GLN A 41 13.81 8.07 -2.49
N MET A 42 13.36 8.13 -1.24
CA MET A 42 13.64 9.26 -0.36
C MET A 42 15.10 9.33 0.03
N GLN A 43 15.74 8.19 0.29
CA GLN A 43 17.17 8.11 0.57
C GLN A 43 18.00 8.63 -0.60
N SER A 44 17.71 8.21 -1.83
CA SER A 44 18.38 8.70 -3.03
C SER A 44 18.28 10.21 -3.15
N LYS A 45 17.10 10.79 -2.89
CA LYS A 45 16.86 12.24 -2.93
C LYS A 45 17.61 12.97 -1.80
N ALA A 46 17.56 12.44 -0.57
CA ALA A 46 18.28 13.00 0.56
C ALA A 46 19.80 12.96 0.35
N THR A 47 20.32 11.90 -0.26
CA THR A 47 21.75 11.77 -0.60
C THR A 47 22.18 12.82 -1.61
N VAL A 48 21.37 13.10 -2.62
CA VAL A 48 21.65 14.19 -3.59
C VAL A 48 21.72 15.54 -2.88
N VAL A 49 20.75 15.82 -1.99
CA VAL A 49 20.75 17.06 -1.21
C VAL A 49 21.95 17.11 -0.27
N SER A 50 22.31 16.00 0.41
CA SER A 50 23.48 15.91 1.28
C SER A 50 24.78 16.25 0.54
N HIS A 51 24.99 15.69 -0.66
CA HIS A 51 26.15 16.01 -1.50
C HIS A 51 26.17 17.48 -1.95
N MET A 52 25.01 18.04 -2.27
CA MET A 52 24.91 19.46 -2.60
C MET A 52 25.29 20.33 -1.41
N VAL A 53 24.76 20.01 -0.20
CA VAL A 53 25.10 20.74 1.03
C VAL A 53 26.59 20.66 1.32
N SER A 54 27.22 19.49 1.23
CA SER A 54 28.66 19.32 1.39
C SER A 54 29.48 20.21 0.46
N SER A 55 29.14 20.19 -0.83
CA SER A 55 29.81 21.05 -1.84
C SER A 55 29.65 22.54 -1.58
N TYR A 56 28.47 22.96 -1.07
CA TYR A 56 28.22 24.37 -0.73
C TYR A 56 28.91 24.80 0.56
N MET A 57 29.05 23.90 1.55
CA MET A 57 29.80 24.19 2.77
C MET A 57 31.28 24.44 2.47
N GLU A 58 31.86 23.69 1.54
CA GLU A 58 33.24 23.89 1.08
C GLU A 58 33.44 25.22 0.32
N ASN A 59 32.43 25.67 -0.43
CA ASN A 59 32.53 26.89 -1.27
C ASN A 59 31.95 28.16 -0.63
N GLY A 60 31.39 28.10 0.57
CA GLY A 60 31.04 29.27 1.42
C GLY A 60 29.79 30.06 1.03
N SER A 61 28.85 29.54 0.22
CA SER A 61 27.65 30.27 -0.22
C SER A 61 26.34 29.71 0.34
N LEU A 62 25.87 30.22 1.47
CA LEU A 62 24.60 29.82 2.10
C LEU A 62 23.35 30.22 1.30
N THR A 63 23.42 31.29 0.49
CA THR A 63 22.26 31.78 -0.27
C THR A 63 21.88 30.81 -1.39
N GLY A 64 22.84 30.27 -2.12
CA GLY A 64 22.60 29.30 -3.17
C GLY A 64 22.11 27.93 -2.63
N LEU A 65 22.47 27.57 -1.40
CA LEU A 65 22.01 26.34 -0.76
C LEU A 65 20.50 26.35 -0.52
N ARG A 66 19.93 27.47 -0.11
CA ARG A 66 18.49 27.61 0.11
C ARG A 66 17.70 27.46 -1.18
N GLU A 67 18.12 28.16 -2.25
CA GLU A 67 17.46 28.05 -3.56
C GLU A 67 17.51 26.62 -4.11
N LEU A 68 18.60 25.92 -3.89
CA LEU A 68 18.78 24.53 -4.30
C LEU A 68 17.92 23.55 -3.49
N ALA A 69 17.85 23.76 -2.17
CA ALA A 69 17.01 22.95 -1.30
C ALA A 69 15.51 23.16 -1.63
N ASP A 70 15.08 24.41 -1.85
CA ASP A 70 13.71 24.74 -2.26
C ASP A 70 13.37 24.13 -3.64
N PHE A 71 14.32 24.16 -4.57
CA PHE A 71 14.14 23.48 -5.86
C PHE A 71 14.00 21.96 -5.69
N ALA A 72 14.86 21.34 -4.87
CA ALA A 72 14.81 19.91 -4.59
C ALA A 72 13.47 19.52 -3.93
N SER A 73 12.97 20.32 -2.98
CA SER A 73 11.67 20.10 -2.34
C SER A 73 10.53 20.12 -3.37
N ASN A 74 10.49 21.14 -4.22
CA ASN A 74 9.45 21.28 -5.25
C ASN A 74 9.42 20.14 -6.27
N VAL A 75 10.60 19.60 -6.62
CA VAL A 75 10.70 18.48 -7.60
C VAL A 75 10.42 17.13 -6.96
N THR A 76 10.69 16.99 -5.67
CA THR A 76 10.68 15.67 -5.01
C THR A 76 9.44 15.39 -4.17
N ASP A 77 8.56 16.37 -3.97
CA ASP A 77 7.40 16.26 -3.07
C ASP A 77 7.80 15.82 -1.64
N ALA A 78 8.95 16.32 -1.19
CA ALA A 78 9.50 16.06 0.14
C ALA A 78 10.11 17.34 0.71
N GLU A 79 9.91 17.57 2.00
CA GLU A 79 10.55 18.65 2.70
C GLU A 79 11.92 18.22 3.22
N PHE A 80 12.88 19.13 3.19
CA PHE A 80 14.23 18.87 3.67
C PHE A 80 14.53 19.70 4.90
N LEU A 81 15.08 19.05 5.93
CA LEU A 81 15.63 19.66 7.12
C LEU A 81 17.14 19.38 7.14
N ILE A 82 17.94 20.42 7.15
CA ILE A 82 19.39 20.34 7.21
C ILE A 82 19.80 20.73 8.62
N CYS A 83 20.46 19.80 9.32
CA CYS A 83 20.84 19.94 10.72
C CYS A 83 22.36 19.80 10.90
N ASN A 84 22.88 20.43 11.96
CA ASN A 84 24.26 20.18 12.38
C ASN A 84 24.38 18.85 13.18
N SER A 85 25.60 18.49 13.58
CA SER A 85 25.87 17.30 14.37
C SER A 85 25.17 17.28 15.74
N ASP A 86 24.79 18.43 16.30
CA ASP A 86 24.06 18.55 17.56
C ASP A 86 22.53 18.45 17.37
N GLY A 87 22.04 18.24 16.14
CA GLY A 87 20.63 18.17 15.82
C GLY A 87 19.94 19.54 15.67
N ASN A 88 20.68 20.66 15.71
CA ASN A 88 20.07 21.96 15.52
C ASN A 88 19.77 22.22 14.06
N LEU A 89 18.55 22.68 13.78
CA LEU A 89 18.10 23.02 12.44
C LEU A 89 18.84 24.25 11.89
N LEU A 90 19.55 24.05 10.79
CA LEU A 90 20.27 25.14 10.08
C LEU A 90 19.42 25.69 8.93
N LEU A 91 18.75 24.85 8.18
CA LEU A 91 17.93 25.23 7.05
C LEU A 91 16.78 24.25 6.87
N THR A 92 15.62 24.76 6.47
CA THR A 92 14.46 23.95 6.11
C THR A 92 13.77 24.51 4.88
N THR A 93 13.19 23.61 4.07
CA THR A 93 12.29 23.96 2.97
C THR A 93 10.83 24.03 3.42
N ASP A 94 10.52 23.44 4.59
CA ASP A 94 9.18 23.51 5.15
C ASP A 94 8.86 24.94 5.63
N THR A 95 7.92 25.57 4.93
CA THR A 95 7.48 26.95 5.21
C THR A 95 6.89 27.15 6.60
N THR A 96 6.37 26.06 7.22
CA THR A 96 5.78 26.12 8.57
C THR A 96 6.84 26.18 9.67
N LEU A 97 8.05 25.73 9.37
CA LEU A 97 9.19 25.66 10.29
C LEU A 97 10.21 26.78 10.08
N VAL A 98 10.07 27.56 9.02
CA VAL A 98 10.97 28.70 8.74
C VAL A 98 10.96 29.68 9.92
N ASN A 99 12.14 30.10 10.33
CA ASN A 99 12.39 31.02 11.48
C ASN A 99 12.10 30.43 12.88
N ARG A 100 11.93 29.12 12.99
CA ARG A 100 11.90 28.44 14.30
C ARG A 100 13.29 27.93 14.66
N VAL A 101 13.70 28.15 15.89
CA VAL A 101 14.87 27.46 16.46
C VAL A 101 14.40 26.10 16.96
N LEU A 102 14.77 25.06 16.26
CA LEU A 102 14.33 23.70 16.54
C LEU A 102 15.54 22.80 16.67
N THR A 103 15.43 21.82 17.56
CA THR A 103 16.42 20.76 17.71
C THR A 103 15.69 19.43 17.48
N VAL A 104 16.26 18.60 16.61
CA VAL A 104 15.77 17.27 16.31
C VAL A 104 16.05 16.36 17.50
N PRO A 105 15.17 15.40 17.86
CA PRO A 105 15.43 14.43 18.91
C PRO A 105 16.74 13.67 18.70
N GLN A 106 17.44 13.38 19.79
CA GLN A 106 18.78 12.82 19.75
C GLN A 106 18.81 11.42 19.09
N ASP A 107 17.80 10.60 19.29
CA ASP A 107 17.64 9.28 18.67
C ASP A 107 17.56 9.36 17.14
N VAL A 108 16.88 10.39 16.62
CA VAL A 108 16.77 10.67 15.19
C VAL A 108 18.10 11.20 14.64
N ALA A 109 18.77 12.09 15.39
CA ALA A 109 20.05 12.65 15.00
C ALA A 109 21.14 11.57 14.91
N GLU A 110 21.25 10.73 15.94
CA GLU A 110 22.19 9.59 15.95
C GLU A 110 21.92 8.61 14.83
N GLY A 111 20.64 8.26 14.58
CA GLY A 111 20.26 7.40 13.48
C GLY A 111 20.60 7.99 12.11
N ALA A 112 20.33 9.29 11.90
CA ALA A 112 20.59 9.97 10.63
C ALA A 112 22.09 10.18 10.33
N MET A 113 22.93 10.18 11.36
CA MET A 113 24.40 10.29 11.24
C MET A 113 25.09 8.93 11.07
N SER A 114 24.39 7.82 11.27
CA SER A 114 24.93 6.48 11.03
C SER A 114 25.09 6.22 9.53
N ASP A 115 26.03 5.34 9.15
CA ASP A 115 26.23 4.95 7.77
C ASP A 115 25.09 4.04 7.23
N ASP A 116 24.20 3.56 8.12
CA ASP A 116 23.02 2.78 7.74
C ASP A 116 21.86 3.67 7.29
N THR A 117 21.01 3.12 6.45
CA THR A 117 19.78 3.78 6.01
C THR A 117 18.86 4.02 7.19
N TYR A 118 18.78 5.24 7.64
CA TYR A 118 17.86 5.63 8.70
C TYR A 118 16.51 6.03 8.10
N ALA A 119 15.48 5.23 8.37
CA ALA A 119 14.12 5.52 7.95
C ALA A 119 13.15 5.23 9.09
N VAL A 120 12.39 6.23 9.50
CA VAL A 120 11.49 6.12 10.65
C VAL A 120 10.18 6.89 10.41
N ARG A 121 9.13 6.47 11.10
CA ARG A 121 7.87 7.21 11.17
C ARG A 121 7.78 7.90 12.53
N THR A 122 7.81 9.22 12.53
CA THR A 122 7.89 10.01 13.76
C THR A 122 7.23 11.37 13.59
N THR A 123 6.90 12.03 14.70
CA THR A 123 6.50 13.44 14.78
C THR A 123 7.71 14.37 14.93
N LEU A 124 8.93 13.83 14.90
CA LEU A 124 10.18 14.55 15.18
C LEU A 124 10.17 15.28 16.53
N GLY A 125 9.71 14.60 17.60
CA GLY A 125 9.65 15.20 18.93
C GLY A 125 8.65 16.36 19.02
N ASP A 126 7.46 16.16 18.46
CA ASP A 126 6.36 17.12 18.38
C ASP A 126 6.66 18.37 17.54
N ILE A 127 7.69 18.33 16.68
CA ILE A 127 7.91 19.35 15.65
C ILE A 127 6.73 19.39 14.69
N TYR A 128 6.18 18.21 14.37
CA TYR A 128 4.97 18.02 13.56
C TYR A 128 3.82 17.50 14.41
N GLU A 129 2.62 17.99 14.14
CA GLU A 129 1.39 17.49 14.79
C GLU A 129 1.04 16.06 14.38
N ASP A 130 1.28 15.75 13.09
CA ASP A 130 1.03 14.42 12.52
C ASP A 130 2.34 13.64 12.37
N THR A 131 2.22 12.30 12.35
CA THR A 131 3.34 11.41 12.04
C THR A 131 3.79 11.59 10.59
N HIS A 132 5.09 11.78 10.39
CA HIS A 132 5.73 11.89 9.08
C HIS A 132 6.66 10.69 8.83
N PHE A 133 6.88 10.40 7.57
CA PHE A 133 7.94 9.47 7.16
C PHE A 133 9.22 10.27 6.96
N VAL A 134 10.25 9.88 7.68
CA VAL A 134 11.51 10.62 7.75
C VAL A 134 12.65 9.69 7.34
N VAL A 135 13.47 10.14 6.42
CA VAL A 135 14.70 9.45 6.00
C VAL A 135 15.88 10.38 6.31
N GLY A 136 16.87 9.86 7.05
CA GLY A 136 18.08 10.57 7.43
C GLY A 136 19.27 10.12 6.61
N VAL A 137 20.12 11.10 6.21
CA VAL A 137 21.38 10.86 5.50
C VAL A 137 22.46 11.77 6.07
N PRO A 138 23.67 11.26 6.39
CA PRO A 138 24.74 12.08 6.91
C PRO A 138 25.28 13.05 5.86
N ILE A 139 25.75 14.21 6.31
CA ILE A 139 26.51 15.15 5.51
C ILE A 139 27.97 14.92 5.85
N VAL A 140 28.75 14.46 4.87
CA VAL A 140 30.18 14.20 5.04
C VAL A 140 30.96 15.27 4.31
N SER A 141 31.83 15.99 5.01
CA SER A 141 32.79 16.93 4.44
C SER A 141 34.19 16.61 4.95
N GLU A 142 35.17 16.58 4.06
CA GLU A 142 36.57 16.22 4.37
C GLU A 142 36.75 14.90 5.16
N GLY A 143 35.84 13.93 4.96
CA GLY A 143 35.87 12.63 5.63
C GLY A 143 35.29 12.62 7.06
N ALA A 144 34.72 13.73 7.54
CA ALA A 144 34.05 13.81 8.83
C ALA A 144 32.55 14.11 8.63
N THR A 145 31.70 13.52 9.47
CA THR A 145 30.26 13.84 9.49
C THR A 145 30.07 15.17 10.19
N VAL A 146 29.61 16.17 9.46
CA VAL A 146 29.42 17.56 9.94
C VAL A 146 27.96 17.89 10.26
N GLY A 147 27.05 17.00 9.90
CA GLY A 147 25.61 17.14 10.11
C GLY A 147 24.83 16.07 9.39
N PHE A 148 23.56 16.30 9.20
CA PHE A 148 22.68 15.37 8.49
C PHE A 148 21.55 16.11 7.78
N VAL A 149 20.98 15.45 6.74
CA VAL A 149 19.78 15.88 6.03
C VAL A 149 18.65 14.93 6.39
N LEU A 150 17.52 15.47 6.80
CA LEU A 150 16.27 14.71 6.92
C LEU A 150 15.38 15.05 5.73
N ALA A 151 14.97 14.04 4.97
CA ALA A 151 13.89 14.15 4.01
C ALA A 151 12.59 13.75 4.71
N VAL A 152 11.63 14.64 4.73
CA VAL A 152 10.36 14.49 5.47
C VAL A 152 9.22 14.50 4.48
N THR A 153 8.32 13.51 4.57
CA THR A 153 7.11 13.45 3.76
C THR A 153 5.90 13.26 4.64
N GLY A 154 4.85 14.05 4.42
CA GLY A 154 3.61 13.93 5.18
C GLY A 154 2.95 12.57 4.97
N ALA A 155 2.46 11.96 6.04
CA ALA A 155 1.73 10.69 6.00
C ALA A 155 0.47 10.75 5.12
N ARG A 156 -0.05 11.95 4.83
CA ARG A 156 -1.24 12.16 3.98
C ARG A 156 -1.03 11.70 2.53
N ALA A 157 0.17 11.83 1.98
CA ALA A 157 0.48 11.36 0.62
C ALA A 157 0.37 9.83 0.54
N LEU A 158 0.84 9.12 1.57
CA LEU A 158 0.70 7.66 1.69
C LEU A 158 -0.76 7.23 1.85
N THR A 159 -1.53 7.92 2.71
CA THR A 159 -2.94 7.58 2.95
C THR A 159 -3.81 7.74 1.70
N THR A 160 -3.53 8.70 0.84
CA THR A 160 -4.28 8.90 -0.42
C THR A 160 -4.01 7.76 -1.39
N MET A 161 -2.78 7.33 -1.57
CA MET A 161 -2.45 6.14 -2.38
C MET A 161 -3.16 4.88 -1.84
N TRP A 162 -3.11 4.66 -0.53
CA TRP A 162 -3.77 3.51 0.11
C TRP A 162 -5.28 3.49 -0.12
N ARG A 163 -5.95 4.63 0.01
CA ARG A 163 -7.40 4.72 -0.27
C ARG A 163 -7.74 4.34 -1.70
N THR A 164 -6.90 4.72 -2.66
CA THR A 164 -7.08 4.37 -4.08
C THR A 164 -6.90 2.87 -4.30
N PHE A 165 -5.84 2.26 -3.75
CA PHE A 165 -5.60 0.81 -3.86
C PHE A 165 -6.70 -0.01 -3.20
N ILE A 166 -7.13 0.37 -2.00
CA ILE A 166 -8.24 -0.27 -1.29
C ILE A 166 -9.53 -0.14 -2.12
N GLY A 167 -9.80 1.03 -2.68
CA GLY A 167 -10.97 1.26 -3.53
C GLY A 167 -10.98 0.38 -4.77
N LEU A 168 -9.87 0.29 -5.49
CA LEU A 168 -9.70 -0.57 -6.66
C LEU A 168 -9.87 -2.05 -6.31
N PHE A 169 -9.24 -2.49 -5.21
CA PHE A 169 -9.38 -3.87 -4.74
C PHE A 169 -10.83 -4.20 -4.38
N PHE A 170 -11.51 -3.33 -3.66
CA PHE A 170 -12.92 -3.53 -3.28
C PHE A 170 -13.83 -3.59 -4.50
N MET A 171 -13.63 -2.69 -5.48
CA MET A 171 -14.40 -2.67 -6.72
C MET A 171 -14.19 -3.95 -7.54
N THR A 172 -12.95 -4.41 -7.63
CA THR A 172 -12.62 -5.67 -8.31
C THR A 172 -13.23 -6.87 -7.59
N ALA A 173 -13.12 -6.92 -6.26
CA ALA A 173 -13.69 -7.99 -5.44
C ALA A 173 -15.22 -8.09 -5.59
N VAL A 174 -15.93 -6.95 -5.57
CA VAL A 174 -17.38 -6.90 -5.78
C VAL A 174 -17.75 -7.40 -7.18
N THR A 175 -17.01 -6.98 -8.20
CA THR A 175 -17.24 -7.41 -9.59
C THR A 175 -17.06 -8.93 -9.74
N VAL A 176 -15.98 -9.48 -9.20
CA VAL A 176 -15.71 -10.94 -9.23
C VAL A 176 -16.79 -11.70 -8.47
N LEU A 177 -17.25 -11.17 -7.33
CA LEU A 177 -18.27 -11.79 -6.50
C LEU A 177 -19.63 -11.83 -7.24
N LEU A 178 -20.01 -10.74 -7.92
CA LEU A 178 -21.23 -10.69 -8.74
C LEU A 178 -21.15 -11.67 -9.92
N LEU A 179 -20.03 -11.70 -10.64
CA LEU A 179 -19.79 -12.66 -11.72
C LEU A 179 -19.88 -14.12 -11.23
N SER A 180 -19.23 -14.43 -10.12
CA SER A 180 -19.28 -15.76 -9.50
C SER A 180 -20.70 -16.13 -9.10
N PHE A 181 -21.48 -15.17 -8.60
CA PHE A 181 -22.88 -15.38 -8.26
C PHE A 181 -23.72 -15.74 -9.50
N VAL A 182 -23.57 -15.01 -10.60
CA VAL A 182 -24.29 -15.26 -11.87
C VAL A 182 -23.93 -16.61 -12.44
N VAL A 183 -22.62 -16.93 -12.49
CA VAL A 183 -22.14 -18.24 -13.00
C VAL A 183 -22.63 -19.38 -12.13
N SER A 184 -22.54 -19.24 -10.80
CA SER A 184 -23.02 -20.27 -9.86
C SER A 184 -24.53 -20.51 -9.98
N ALA A 185 -25.32 -19.43 -10.11
CA ALA A 185 -26.76 -19.54 -10.32
C ALA A 185 -27.09 -20.25 -11.65
N TRP A 186 -26.37 -19.91 -12.72
CA TRP A 186 -26.55 -20.51 -14.05
C TRP A 186 -26.20 -22.00 -14.04
N VAL A 187 -25.05 -22.37 -13.50
CA VAL A 187 -24.61 -23.78 -13.38
C VAL A 187 -25.58 -24.56 -12.53
N SER A 188 -26.00 -24.00 -11.38
CA SER A 188 -26.93 -24.67 -10.47
C SER A 188 -28.30 -24.93 -11.12
N MET A 189 -28.83 -23.97 -11.87
CA MET A 189 -30.08 -24.15 -12.61
C MET A 189 -29.94 -25.23 -13.68
N ARG A 190 -28.82 -25.29 -14.37
CA ARG A 190 -28.56 -26.30 -15.41
C ARG A 190 -28.42 -27.71 -14.83
N GLN A 191 -27.79 -27.88 -13.68
CA GLN A 191 -27.63 -29.19 -13.01
C GLN A 191 -28.89 -29.68 -12.29
N SER A 192 -29.72 -28.76 -11.76
CA SER A 192 -30.90 -29.16 -10.99
C SER A 192 -32.06 -29.65 -11.85
N ARG A 193 -32.18 -29.21 -13.11
CA ARG A 193 -33.26 -29.61 -14.02
C ARG A 193 -33.28 -31.12 -14.29
N PRO A 194 -32.17 -31.76 -14.69
CA PRO A 194 -32.15 -33.23 -14.94
C PRO A 194 -32.49 -34.04 -13.70
N ILE A 195 -31.99 -33.65 -12.54
CA ILE A 195 -32.24 -34.32 -11.27
C ILE A 195 -33.72 -34.29 -10.87
N HIS A 196 -34.35 -33.13 -11.07
CA HIS A 196 -35.77 -33.00 -10.76
C HIS A 196 -36.65 -33.82 -11.71
N GLU A 197 -36.33 -33.85 -13.01
CA GLU A 197 -37.03 -34.66 -14.01
C GLU A 197 -36.85 -36.15 -13.73
N MET A 198 -35.66 -36.59 -13.31
CA MET A 198 -35.43 -38.00 -12.91
C MET A 198 -36.25 -38.35 -11.66
N ALA A 199 -36.28 -37.49 -10.65
CA ALA A 199 -37.07 -37.74 -9.44
C ALA A 199 -38.57 -37.79 -9.74
N GLU A 200 -39.08 -36.92 -10.61
CA GLU A 200 -40.47 -36.92 -11.00
C GLU A 200 -40.83 -38.11 -11.89
N ALA A 201 -39.98 -38.51 -12.83
CA ALA A 201 -40.15 -39.68 -13.62
C ALA A 201 -40.20 -40.96 -12.75
N THR A 202 -39.28 -41.09 -11.78
CA THR A 202 -39.26 -42.21 -10.83
C THR A 202 -40.56 -42.27 -10.00
N ARG A 203 -41.05 -41.11 -9.57
CA ARG A 203 -42.31 -41.05 -8.83
C ARG A 203 -43.52 -41.49 -9.68
N ARG A 204 -43.62 -41.06 -10.94
CA ARG A 204 -44.68 -41.43 -11.86
C ARG A 204 -44.60 -42.93 -12.22
N PHE A 205 -43.38 -43.48 -12.34
CA PHE A 205 -43.21 -44.93 -12.49
C PHE A 205 -43.73 -45.70 -11.26
N ALA A 206 -43.46 -45.23 -10.05
CA ALA A 206 -43.97 -45.85 -8.82
C ALA A 206 -45.51 -45.76 -8.70
N GLU A 207 -46.15 -44.77 -9.31
CA GLU A 207 -47.61 -44.59 -9.39
C GLU A 207 -48.26 -45.42 -10.53
N GLY A 208 -47.46 -46.23 -11.26
CA GLY A 208 -47.96 -47.15 -12.29
C GLY A 208 -48.09 -46.52 -13.70
N ASN A 209 -47.57 -45.33 -13.90
CA ASN A 209 -47.56 -44.68 -15.20
C ASN A 209 -46.23 -44.94 -15.94
N PHE A 210 -46.21 -45.94 -16.84
CA PHE A 210 -45.01 -46.38 -17.57
C PHE A 210 -44.77 -45.64 -18.90
N ASP A 211 -45.63 -44.69 -19.27
CA ASP A 211 -45.52 -43.93 -20.52
C ASP A 211 -44.62 -42.71 -20.44
N VAL A 212 -43.98 -42.47 -19.30
CA VAL A 212 -43.12 -41.30 -19.09
C VAL A 212 -41.76 -41.56 -19.77
N ARG A 213 -41.48 -40.83 -20.86
CA ARG A 213 -40.17 -40.80 -21.51
C ARG A 213 -39.37 -39.59 -20.99
N MET A 214 -38.12 -39.82 -20.54
CA MET A 214 -37.19 -38.76 -20.19
C MET A 214 -36.69 -38.05 -21.44
N HIS A 215 -36.54 -36.74 -21.36
CA HIS A 215 -35.89 -35.96 -22.41
C HIS A 215 -34.41 -36.35 -22.49
N ASN A 216 -33.94 -36.67 -23.71
CA ASN A 216 -32.54 -36.99 -23.92
C ASN A 216 -31.72 -35.70 -23.86
N TYR A 217 -30.97 -35.52 -22.79
CA TYR A 217 -30.03 -34.39 -22.70
C TYR A 217 -28.76 -34.75 -23.50
N GLU A 218 -28.73 -34.39 -24.80
CA GLU A 218 -27.53 -34.45 -25.60
C GLU A 218 -26.52 -33.44 -25.05
N GLY A 219 -25.44 -33.92 -24.45
CA GLY A 219 -24.31 -33.10 -23.99
C GLY A 219 -23.80 -33.32 -22.56
N VAL A 220 -24.25 -34.36 -21.87
CA VAL A 220 -23.55 -34.85 -20.67
C VAL A 220 -22.56 -35.92 -21.12
N THR A 221 -21.39 -35.48 -21.54
CA THR A 221 -20.23 -36.35 -21.75
C THR A 221 -19.74 -36.86 -20.40
N GLU A 222 -19.43 -38.13 -20.38
CA GLU A 222 -18.82 -38.96 -19.34
C GLU A 222 -17.63 -38.27 -18.61
#